data_cb5438f335b90ebd02c9a309dd48461c
#
_entry.id   cb5438f335b90ebd02c9a309dd48461c
#
_cell.length_a   1.000
_cell.length_b   1.000
_cell.length_c   1.000
_cell.angle_alpha   90.00
_cell.angle_beta   90.00
_cell.angle_gamma   90.00
#
_symmetry.space_group_name_H-M   'P 1'
#
loop_
_entity.id
_entity.type
_entity.pdbx_description
1 polymer ?
#
loop_
_entity_poly.entity_id
_entity_poly.type
_entity_poly.pdbx_seq_one_letter_code
_entity_poly.pdbx_strand_id
1 'polypeptide(L)'
;MPAYIIALVNIKDPEKYQEYAKRAGPAGAKYGSRFVVRGGAKTPLEGDIPFQRIVVNEFPSVEAAKKFYHSPEYQEARKFRLGAADFNMVIVEGAS
;
A
#
# COMPACT_ATOMS: atom_id res chain seq x y z
N MET A 1 15.54 -7.74 -9.27
CA MET A 1 14.14 -8.20 -9.41
C MET A 1 13.23 -7.21 -8.71
N PRO A 2 12.27 -6.63 -9.40
CA PRO A 2 11.33 -5.74 -8.72
C PRO A 2 10.45 -6.52 -7.75
N ALA A 3 9.89 -5.81 -6.81
CA ALA A 3 8.94 -6.36 -5.86
C ALA A 3 7.76 -5.41 -5.73
N TYR A 4 6.65 -5.94 -5.28
CA TYR A 4 5.41 -5.17 -5.16
C TYR A 4 4.86 -5.30 -3.76
N ILE A 5 4.42 -4.17 -3.22
CA ILE A 5 3.55 -4.20 -2.05
C ILE A 5 2.12 -4.10 -2.57
N ILE A 6 1.32 -5.09 -2.24
CA ILE A 6 -0.09 -5.13 -2.62
C ILE A 6 -0.89 -4.90 -1.34
N ALA A 7 -1.70 -3.85 -1.33
CA ALA A 7 -2.56 -3.51 -0.20
C ALA A 7 -4.03 -3.63 -0.62
N LEU A 8 -4.78 -4.35 0.20
CA LEU A 8 -6.22 -4.54 0.03
C LEU A 8 -6.91 -3.80 1.17
N VAL A 9 -7.73 -2.82 0.84
CA VAL A 9 -8.17 -1.82 1.81
C VAL A 9 -9.69 -1.64 1.80
N ASN A 10 -10.28 -1.62 3.00
CA ASN A 10 -11.65 -1.14 3.23
C ASN A 10 -11.57 0.06 4.16
N ILE A 11 -11.91 1.23 3.65
CA ILE A 11 -11.80 2.49 4.40
C ILE A 11 -13.03 2.67 5.28
N LYS A 12 -12.81 2.91 6.57
CA LYS A 12 -13.88 3.18 7.55
C LYS A 12 -13.96 4.66 7.91
N ASP A 13 -12.80 5.33 7.99
CA ASP A 13 -12.70 6.74 8.33
C ASP A 13 -11.87 7.43 7.23
N PRO A 14 -12.54 8.01 6.22
CA PRO A 14 -11.83 8.62 5.08
C PRO A 14 -10.90 9.76 5.46
N GLU A 15 -11.27 10.58 6.43
CA GLU A 15 -10.44 11.72 6.85
C GLU A 15 -9.11 11.24 7.44
N LYS A 16 -9.20 10.27 8.33
CA LYS A 16 -8.03 9.71 8.98
C LYS A 16 -7.17 8.92 7.99
N TYR A 17 -7.82 8.22 7.06
CA TYR A 17 -7.12 7.51 6.01
C TYR A 17 -6.34 8.48 5.10
N GLN A 18 -6.91 9.65 4.82
CA GLN A 18 -6.20 10.68 4.05
C GLN A 18 -4.93 11.16 4.76
N GLU A 19 -4.99 11.29 6.09
CA GLU A 19 -3.81 11.65 6.87
C GLU A 19 -2.71 10.60 6.73
N TYR A 20 -3.11 9.32 6.69
CA TYR A 20 -2.18 8.23 6.40
C TYR A 20 -1.58 8.39 4.99
N ALA A 21 -2.44 8.57 3.99
CA ALA A 21 -2.00 8.64 2.59
C ALA A 21 -1.02 9.78 2.33
N LYS A 22 -1.26 10.94 2.94
CA LYS A 22 -0.37 12.11 2.81
C LYS A 22 1.06 11.80 3.27
N ARG A 23 1.21 10.90 4.23
CA ARG A 23 2.51 10.55 4.81
C ARG A 23 3.12 9.33 4.16
N ALA A 24 2.29 8.35 3.80
CA ALA A 24 2.77 7.11 3.22
C ALA A 24 3.36 7.31 1.81
N GLY A 25 2.76 8.17 1.00
CA GLY A 25 3.25 8.45 -0.34
C GLY A 25 4.69 8.95 -0.36
N PRO A 26 4.98 10.07 0.33
CA PRO A 26 6.37 10.57 0.41
C PRO A 26 7.34 9.58 1.05
N ALA A 27 6.88 8.83 2.06
CA ALA A 27 7.71 7.79 2.68
C ALA A 27 8.10 6.74 1.65
N GLY A 28 7.14 6.29 0.85
CA GLY A 28 7.40 5.31 -0.21
C GLY A 28 8.41 5.83 -1.23
N ALA A 29 8.22 7.05 -1.70
CA ALA A 29 9.10 7.67 -2.68
C ALA A 29 10.56 7.70 -2.20
N LYS A 30 10.77 7.94 -0.92
CA LYS A 30 12.11 7.96 -0.32
C LYS A 30 12.82 6.61 -0.46
N TYR A 31 12.06 5.51 -0.52
CA TYR A 31 12.60 4.16 -0.61
C TYR A 31 12.46 3.55 -2.01
N GLY A 32 12.22 4.39 -3.01
CA GLY A 32 12.19 3.96 -4.41
C GLY A 32 10.86 3.42 -4.89
N SER A 33 9.79 3.69 -4.14
CA SER A 33 8.46 3.25 -4.51
C SER A 33 7.89 4.07 -5.67
N ARG A 34 7.10 3.41 -6.53
CA ARG A 34 6.21 4.11 -7.43
C ARG A 34 4.87 3.39 -7.45
N PHE A 35 3.79 4.16 -7.62
CA PHE A 35 2.45 3.57 -7.70
C PHE A 35 2.25 2.91 -9.06
N VAL A 36 1.79 1.67 -9.04
CA VAL A 36 1.37 0.93 -10.23
C VAL A 36 -0.15 0.90 -10.31
N VAL A 37 -0.81 0.67 -9.18
CA VAL A 37 -2.26 0.75 -9.03
C VAL A 37 -2.55 1.58 -7.79
N ARG A 38 -3.40 2.56 -7.92
CA ARG A 38 -3.68 3.49 -6.82
C ARG A 38 -5.19 3.67 -6.62
N GLY A 39 -5.86 2.56 -6.30
CA GLY A 39 -7.29 2.60 -6.01
C GLY A 39 -8.16 2.88 -7.22
N GLY A 40 -7.73 2.48 -8.40
CA GLY A 40 -8.53 2.62 -9.61
C GLY A 40 -9.77 1.74 -9.60
N ALA A 41 -10.67 1.98 -10.55
CA ALA A 41 -11.89 1.19 -10.69
C ALA A 41 -11.55 -0.28 -10.92
N LYS A 42 -12.31 -1.16 -10.28
CA LYS A 42 -12.11 -2.60 -10.38
C LYS A 42 -13.19 -3.21 -11.26
N THR A 43 -12.79 -4.19 -12.07
CA THR A 43 -13.73 -4.97 -12.89
C THR A 43 -13.54 -6.43 -12.51
N PRO A 44 -14.38 -6.98 -11.61
CA PRO A 44 -14.27 -8.39 -11.23
C PRO A 44 -14.55 -9.30 -12.42
N LEU A 45 -13.76 -10.36 -12.55
CA LEU A 45 -13.96 -11.38 -13.59
C LEU A 45 -14.49 -12.67 -13.00
N GLU A 46 -14.04 -13.02 -11.82
CA GLU A 46 -14.47 -14.23 -11.13
C GLU A 46 -14.39 -13.99 -9.62
N GLY A 47 -15.37 -14.52 -8.91
CA GLY A 47 -15.39 -14.48 -7.46
C GLY A 47 -15.70 -13.12 -6.87
N ASP A 48 -15.80 -13.08 -5.56
CA ASP A 48 -16.05 -11.85 -4.82
C ASP A 48 -14.74 -11.13 -4.53
N ILE A 49 -14.77 -9.82 -4.69
CA ILE A 49 -13.63 -8.96 -4.34
C ILE A 49 -14.09 -8.10 -3.17
N PRO A 50 -13.87 -8.55 -1.93
CA PRO A 50 -14.45 -7.89 -0.74
C PRO A 50 -13.74 -6.62 -0.30
N PHE A 51 -12.86 -6.07 -1.13
CA PHE A 51 -12.10 -4.88 -0.80
C PHE A 51 -12.49 -3.72 -1.71
N GLN A 52 -12.70 -2.55 -1.10
CA GLN A 52 -13.07 -1.34 -1.82
C GLN A 52 -11.93 -0.83 -2.68
N ARG A 53 -10.70 -1.01 -2.22
CA ARG A 53 -9.55 -0.37 -2.80
C ARG A 53 -8.37 -1.32 -2.87
N ILE A 54 -7.71 -1.36 -4.02
CA ILE A 54 -6.47 -2.11 -4.21
C ILE A 54 -5.38 -1.11 -4.57
N VAL A 55 -4.26 -1.17 -3.84
CA VAL A 55 -3.11 -0.31 -4.11
C VAL A 55 -1.90 -1.21 -4.35
N VAL A 56 -1.15 -0.94 -5.41
CA VAL A 56 0.08 -1.67 -5.71
C VAL A 56 1.21 -0.67 -5.89
N ASN A 57 2.26 -0.85 -5.10
CA ASN A 57 3.49 -0.07 -5.21
C ASN A 57 4.62 -0.97 -5.67
N GLU A 58 5.39 -0.49 -6.64
CA GLU A 58 6.59 -1.19 -7.09
C GLU A 58 7.82 -0.67 -6.36
N PHE A 59 8.70 -1.59 -5.97
CA PHE A 59 9.99 -1.27 -5.35
C PHE A 59 11.09 -1.95 -6.16
N PRO A 60 12.34 -1.44 -6.09
CA PRO A 60 13.45 -2.08 -6.81
C PRO A 60 13.73 -3.52 -6.39
N SER A 61 13.37 -3.87 -5.14
CA SER A 61 13.65 -5.20 -4.59
C SER A 61 12.77 -5.47 -3.39
N VAL A 62 12.71 -6.74 -2.98
CA VAL A 62 12.05 -7.14 -1.73
C VAL A 62 12.69 -6.42 -0.54
N GLU A 63 14.02 -6.29 -0.56
CA GLU A 63 14.75 -5.61 0.51
C GLU A 63 14.33 -4.14 0.65
N ALA A 64 14.18 -3.44 -0.48
CA ALA A 64 13.74 -2.06 -0.48
C ALA A 64 12.32 -1.93 0.08
N ALA A 65 11.43 -2.86 -0.30
CA ALA A 65 10.05 -2.87 0.21
C ALA A 65 10.02 -3.11 1.72
N LYS A 66 10.84 -4.02 2.22
CA LYS A 66 10.95 -4.28 3.66
C LYS A 66 11.49 -3.07 4.41
N LYS A 67 12.53 -2.42 3.87
CA LYS A 67 13.08 -1.20 4.46
C LYS A 67 12.02 -0.12 4.57
N PHE A 68 11.25 0.06 3.51
CA PHE A 68 10.14 1.02 3.53
C PHE A 68 9.16 0.70 4.65
N TYR A 69 8.68 -0.54 4.72
CA TYR A 69 7.66 -0.92 5.70
C TYR A 69 8.15 -0.70 7.14
N HIS A 70 9.40 -1.06 7.42
CA HIS A 70 9.97 -0.94 8.77
C HIS A 70 10.58 0.42 9.04
N SER A 71 10.51 1.36 8.09
CA SER A 71 11.07 2.69 8.27
C SER A 71 10.30 3.49 9.32
N PRO A 72 10.97 4.42 10.04
CA PRO A 72 10.25 5.29 10.96
C PRO A 72 9.19 6.13 10.25
N GLU A 73 9.47 6.57 9.02
CA GLU A 73 8.52 7.35 8.23
C GLU A 73 7.22 6.60 7.98
N TYR A 74 7.32 5.34 7.54
CA TYR A 74 6.11 4.56 7.29
C TYR A 74 5.40 4.18 8.58
N GLN A 75 6.13 3.79 9.61
CA GLN A 75 5.52 3.41 10.88
C GLN A 75 4.79 4.58 11.54
N GLU A 76 5.28 5.80 11.36
CA GLU A 76 4.54 7.00 11.79
C GLU A 76 3.26 7.18 10.98
N ALA A 77 3.33 7.02 9.65
CA ALA A 77 2.16 7.09 8.78
C ALA A 77 1.13 6.03 9.17
N ARG A 78 1.60 4.83 9.45
CA ARG A 78 0.75 3.70 9.81
C ARG A 78 -0.16 3.97 11.00
N LYS A 79 0.29 4.77 11.95
CA LYS A 79 -0.52 5.11 13.12
C LYS A 79 -1.83 5.79 12.73
N PHE A 80 -1.84 6.54 11.63
CA PHE A 80 -3.03 7.24 11.16
C PHE A 80 -4.04 6.31 10.51
N ARG A 81 -3.62 5.15 10.00
CA ARG A 81 -4.57 4.21 9.39
C ARG A 81 -5.11 3.16 10.36
N LEU A 82 -4.45 2.93 11.48
CA LEU A 82 -4.92 1.97 12.46
C LEU A 82 -6.29 2.41 12.99
N GLY A 83 -7.29 1.54 12.83
CA GLY A 83 -8.67 1.87 13.18
C GLY A 83 -9.42 2.67 12.12
N ALA A 84 -8.72 3.20 11.10
CA ALA A 84 -9.35 3.97 10.02
C ALA A 84 -9.68 3.10 8.82
N ALA A 85 -9.08 1.93 8.71
CA ALA A 85 -9.29 1.02 7.57
C ALA A 85 -8.93 -0.40 7.96
N ASP A 86 -9.61 -1.35 7.32
CA ASP A 86 -9.17 -2.74 7.31
C ASP A 86 -8.12 -2.86 6.21
N PHE A 87 -6.98 -3.44 6.54
CA PHE A 87 -5.80 -3.36 5.68
C PHE A 87 -5.10 -4.70 5.65
N ASN A 88 -4.95 -5.27 4.46
CA ASN A 88 -4.10 -6.44 4.23
C ASN A 88 -2.98 -6.03 3.30
N MET A 89 -1.75 -6.30 3.70
CA MET A 89 -0.57 -5.96 2.91
C MET A 89 0.32 -7.16 2.73
N VAL A 90 0.89 -7.29 1.55
CA VAL A 90 1.83 -8.37 1.26
C VAL A 90 2.90 -7.85 0.30
N ILE A 91 4.13 -8.34 0.46
CA ILE A 91 5.20 -8.12 -0.50
C ILE A 91 5.24 -9.33 -1.40
N VAL A 92 5.20 -9.10 -2.71
CA VAL A 92 5.29 -10.17 -3.71
C VAL A 92 6.45 -9.86 -4.64
N GLU A 93 7.33 -10.83 -4.82
CA GLU A 93 8.46 -10.68 -5.74
C GLU A 93 7.94 -10.69 -7.18
N GLY A 94 8.50 -9.81 -8.00
CA GLY A 94 8.12 -9.73 -9.40
C GLY A 94 8.57 -10.93 -10.21
N ALA A 95 7.97 -11.11 -11.38
CA ALA A 95 8.23 -12.27 -12.24
C ALA A 95 9.59 -12.19 -12.95
N SER A 96 10.20 -11.03 -13.04
CA SER A 96 11.49 -10.89 -13.73
C SER A 96 12.30 -9.76 -13.16
#